data_96e0c6e3283c9e2efd8c278c44a51e27
#
_entry.id   96e0c6e3283c9e2efd8c278c44a51e27
#
_cell.length_a   1.000
_cell.length_b   1.000
_cell.length_c   1.000
_cell.angle_alpha   90.00
_cell.angle_beta   90.00
_cell.angle_gamma   90.00
#
_symmetry.space_group_name_H-M   'P 1'
#
loop_
_entity.id
_entity.type
_entity.pdbx_description
1 polymer ?
#
loop_
_entity_poly.entity_id
_entity_poly.type
_entity_poly.pdbx_seq_one_letter_code
_entity_poly.pdbx_strand_id
1 'polypeptide(L)'
;MAKITIPYAVADFVNLRERGFYYVDKTDYIPKLEDYNAPILLRPRHFGKSMLISTLACYYDRMKAHRFEELFGDTWIGNHPTGEHNQYMIIRYDFSKMIMADNMEELAQHFNDLNCAPIDIMVENNRDLFGDFQFVNRGNASKMLEEALVYIRSHKLPKVYILIDEYDHFTNQLLTTYNDPLYEEVTTNASFLCTFFKVIKAGIGEGSIRTCFCTGVLPVTMDDLTNGYNITEILTLEPDFLNMLGFTYKEIEGYLRYILEKYAVGQEHFDETWQLIVSNYAGYRFHPNGESLFNATVFIYFFKNFVVDSNTVLDVLIEENIQTDINWIRQLTLSLSNVKATLDTLAINGELFYGLTDLYKKIDKQSIFTIRFYPIILFYWGVVTLKNKYSATFPNEIIRNELLQSLKIQI
;
A
#
# COMPACT_ATOMS: atom_id res chain seq x y z
N MET A 1 -31.52 -11.33 10.99
CA MET A 1 -30.06 -11.50 10.92
C MET A 1 -29.41 -10.18 11.30
N ALA A 2 -28.41 -10.19 12.18
CA ALA A 2 -27.63 -8.99 12.49
C ALA A 2 -26.95 -8.48 11.22
N LYS A 3 -26.92 -7.15 11.04
CA LYS A 3 -26.24 -6.54 9.88
C LYS A 3 -24.74 -6.88 9.94
N ILE A 4 -24.20 -7.46 8.87
CA ILE A 4 -22.76 -7.78 8.79
C ILE A 4 -21.97 -6.48 8.84
N THR A 5 -21.06 -6.34 9.81
CA THR A 5 -20.23 -5.16 10.04
C THR A 5 -18.74 -5.44 9.78
N ILE A 6 -18.45 -6.42 8.91
CA ILE A 6 -17.11 -6.81 8.53
C ILE A 6 -16.76 -6.12 7.19
N PRO A 7 -15.70 -5.30 7.14
CA PRO A 7 -15.42 -4.42 6.00
C PRO A 7 -14.65 -5.14 4.87
N TYR A 8 -15.11 -6.31 4.40
CA TYR A 8 -14.46 -6.97 3.27
C TYR A 8 -14.64 -6.15 1.98
N ALA A 9 -13.55 -5.98 1.24
CA ALA A 9 -13.47 -5.16 0.01
C ALA A 9 -13.85 -3.68 0.21
N VAL A 10 -13.66 -3.14 1.42
CA VAL A 10 -13.85 -1.73 1.72
C VAL A 10 -12.49 -1.07 1.91
N ALA A 11 -12.15 -0.14 1.02
CA ALA A 11 -10.91 0.63 1.04
C ALA A 11 -11.14 2.15 1.19
N ASP A 12 -12.38 2.55 1.45
CA ASP A 12 -12.76 3.94 1.67
C ASP A 12 -13.15 4.16 3.12
N PHE A 13 -12.45 5.09 3.80
CA PHE A 13 -12.63 5.35 5.22
C PHE A 13 -13.99 5.96 5.55
N VAL A 14 -14.51 6.86 4.69
CA VAL A 14 -15.84 7.44 4.89
C VAL A 14 -16.91 6.36 4.84
N ASN A 15 -16.87 5.51 3.81
CA ASN A 15 -17.80 4.38 3.66
C ASN A 15 -17.70 3.41 4.84
N LEU A 16 -16.49 3.14 5.33
CA LEU A 16 -16.27 2.28 6.49
C LEU A 16 -16.97 2.86 7.73
N ARG A 17 -16.80 4.17 8.00
CA ARG A 17 -17.40 4.87 9.16
C ARG A 17 -18.92 4.99 9.04
N GLU A 18 -19.43 5.42 7.90
CA GLU A 18 -20.89 5.58 7.66
C GLU A 18 -21.67 4.27 7.79
N ARG A 19 -21.05 3.15 7.40
CA ARG A 19 -21.68 1.82 7.53
C ARG A 19 -21.53 1.21 8.91
N GLY A 20 -20.77 1.83 9.81
CA GLY A 20 -20.50 1.33 11.15
C GLY A 20 -19.74 0.00 11.14
N PHE A 21 -18.82 -0.18 10.18
CA PHE A 21 -17.91 -1.31 10.17
C PHE A 21 -16.88 -1.23 11.29
N TYR A 22 -16.39 -2.40 11.72
CA TYR A 22 -15.29 -2.44 12.67
C TYR A 22 -14.02 -1.87 12.04
N TYR A 23 -13.41 -0.90 12.70
CA TYR A 23 -12.16 -0.26 12.29
C TYR A 23 -11.04 -0.63 13.28
N VAL A 24 -9.96 -1.21 12.76
CA VAL A 24 -8.73 -1.39 13.55
C VAL A 24 -7.97 -0.08 13.47
N ASP A 25 -7.95 0.64 14.57
CA ASP A 25 -7.40 1.98 14.65
C ASP A 25 -5.87 1.98 14.58
N LYS A 26 -5.34 2.65 13.57
CA LYS A 26 -3.91 2.89 13.32
C LYS A 26 -3.59 4.38 13.27
N THR A 27 -4.50 5.21 13.76
CA THR A 27 -4.35 6.66 13.62
C THR A 27 -3.29 7.26 14.55
N ASP A 28 -2.80 6.50 15.53
CA ASP A 28 -1.68 6.87 16.39
C ASP A 28 -0.34 7.02 15.64
N TYR A 29 -0.26 6.51 14.40
CA TYR A 29 0.89 6.71 13.50
C TYR A 29 0.85 8.06 12.76
N ILE A 30 -0.29 8.72 12.68
CA ILE A 30 -0.45 9.98 11.91
C ILE A 30 0.52 11.07 12.39
N PRO A 31 0.66 11.37 13.69
CA PRO A 31 1.61 12.38 14.14
C PRO A 31 3.07 12.08 13.76
N LYS A 32 3.45 10.80 13.72
CA LYS A 32 4.81 10.38 13.33
C LYS A 32 5.08 10.63 11.84
N LEU A 33 4.05 10.55 10.99
CA LEU A 33 4.18 10.83 9.55
C LEU A 33 4.39 12.33 9.27
N GLU A 34 3.97 13.20 10.17
CA GLU A 34 4.09 14.65 10.00
C GLU A 34 5.54 15.15 10.05
N ASP A 35 6.48 14.34 10.54
CA ASP A 35 7.92 14.64 10.52
C ASP A 35 8.55 14.47 9.12
N TYR A 36 7.82 13.86 8.16
CA TYR A 36 8.33 13.51 6.85
C TYR A 36 7.68 14.34 5.73
N ASN A 37 8.48 14.70 4.70
CA ASN A 37 8.01 15.46 3.55
C ASN A 37 7.63 14.57 2.35
N ALA A 38 8.31 13.45 2.19
CA ALA A 38 8.07 12.50 1.09
C ALA A 38 8.22 11.04 1.56
N PRO A 39 7.39 10.59 2.53
CA PRO A 39 7.47 9.24 3.06
C PRO A 39 6.88 8.22 2.09
N ILE A 40 7.54 7.05 2.02
CA ILE A 40 7.08 5.87 1.26
C ILE A 40 6.89 4.71 2.21
N LEU A 41 5.71 4.12 2.20
CA LEU A 41 5.42 2.92 2.98
C LEU A 41 5.10 1.73 2.06
N LEU A 42 5.99 0.74 2.05
CA LEU A 42 5.84 -0.46 1.24
C LEU A 42 5.33 -1.62 2.09
N ARG A 43 4.37 -2.33 1.57
CA ARG A 43 3.85 -3.58 2.13
C ARG A 43 3.37 -4.49 1.00
N PRO A 44 3.37 -5.79 1.20
CA PRO A 44 2.70 -6.70 0.29
C PRO A 44 1.26 -6.26 0.00
N ARG A 45 0.66 -6.81 -1.03
CA ARG A 45 -0.75 -6.56 -1.31
C ARG A 45 -1.63 -6.97 -0.12
N HIS A 46 -2.81 -6.36 0.00
CA HIS A 46 -3.83 -6.69 0.99
C HIS A 46 -3.51 -6.34 2.45
N PHE A 47 -2.47 -5.54 2.70
CA PHE A 47 -2.09 -5.07 4.05
C PHE A 47 -2.85 -3.83 4.53
N GLY A 48 -3.78 -3.26 3.75
CA GLY A 48 -4.57 -2.09 4.13
C GLY A 48 -4.02 -0.75 3.65
N LYS A 49 -3.10 -0.72 2.65
CA LYS A 49 -2.49 0.51 2.09
C LYS A 49 -3.53 1.54 1.65
N SER A 50 -4.50 1.12 0.83
CA SER A 50 -5.54 2.02 0.29
C SER A 50 -6.48 2.55 1.37
N MET A 51 -6.74 1.79 2.44
CA MET A 51 -7.49 2.26 3.61
C MET A 51 -6.72 3.35 4.34
N LEU A 52 -5.40 3.17 4.54
CA LEU A 52 -4.54 4.20 5.13
C LEU A 52 -4.55 5.48 4.29
N ILE A 53 -4.38 5.39 2.97
CA ILE A 53 -4.48 6.53 2.05
C ILE A 53 -5.82 7.26 2.21
N SER A 54 -6.92 6.51 2.31
CA SER A 54 -8.26 7.08 2.51
C SER A 54 -8.41 7.75 3.88
N THR A 55 -7.84 7.16 4.93
CA THR A 55 -7.84 7.74 6.29
C THR A 55 -7.06 9.05 6.34
N LEU A 56 -5.84 9.08 5.77
CA LEU A 56 -5.02 10.29 5.70
C LEU A 56 -5.70 11.39 4.88
N ALA A 57 -6.33 11.03 3.74
CA ALA A 57 -7.09 11.97 2.94
C ALA A 57 -8.20 12.62 3.77
N CYS A 58 -8.95 11.85 4.55
CA CYS A 58 -10.02 12.40 5.41
C CYS A 58 -9.49 13.26 6.56
N TYR A 59 -8.35 12.85 7.15
CA TYR A 59 -7.77 13.56 8.29
C TYR A 59 -7.24 14.95 7.91
N TYR A 60 -6.56 15.04 6.79
CA TYR A 60 -5.90 16.27 6.36
C TYR A 60 -6.79 17.19 5.52
N ASP A 61 -7.90 16.70 4.93
CA ASP A 61 -8.76 17.46 4.03
C ASP A 61 -9.54 18.57 4.76
N ARG A 62 -9.27 19.83 4.40
CA ARG A 62 -10.02 20.99 4.90
C ARG A 62 -11.52 20.88 4.65
N MET A 63 -11.93 20.24 3.58
CA MET A 63 -13.34 20.06 3.23
C MET A 63 -14.06 19.05 4.15
N LYS A 64 -13.31 18.25 4.92
CA LYS A 64 -13.85 17.28 5.89
C LYS A 64 -13.92 17.81 7.32
N ALA A 65 -13.51 19.06 7.57
CA ALA A 65 -13.50 19.65 8.92
C ALA A 65 -14.85 19.55 9.66
N HIS A 66 -15.95 19.72 8.95
CA HIS A 66 -17.30 19.63 9.51
C HIS A 66 -17.74 18.19 9.89
N ARG A 67 -16.98 17.17 9.44
CA ARG A 67 -17.22 15.75 9.72
C ARG A 67 -16.16 15.14 10.63
N PHE A 68 -15.26 15.93 11.18
CA PHE A 68 -14.11 15.42 11.93
C PHE A 68 -14.55 14.50 13.09
N GLU A 69 -15.50 14.97 13.90
CA GLU A 69 -16.03 14.21 15.04
C GLU A 69 -16.71 12.90 14.59
N GLU A 70 -17.50 12.94 13.49
CA GLU A 70 -18.15 11.76 12.92
C GLU A 70 -17.14 10.70 12.45
N LEU A 71 -16.05 11.14 11.83
CA LEU A 71 -15.08 10.26 11.22
C LEU A 71 -14.02 9.75 12.22
N PHE A 72 -13.60 10.60 13.16
CA PHE A 72 -12.46 10.34 14.02
C PHE A 72 -12.75 10.35 15.53
N GLY A 73 -13.93 10.76 15.98
CA GLY A 73 -14.21 11.03 17.40
C GLY A 73 -13.94 9.87 18.36
N ASP A 74 -14.05 8.62 17.89
CA ASP A 74 -13.74 7.40 18.67
C ASP A 74 -12.34 6.80 18.38
N THR A 75 -11.51 7.47 17.55
CA THR A 75 -10.15 7.04 17.22
C THR A 75 -9.12 7.70 18.15
N TRP A 76 -7.90 7.13 18.15
CA TRP A 76 -6.80 7.71 18.91
C TRP A 76 -6.52 9.17 18.47
N ILE A 77 -6.44 9.42 17.16
CA ILE A 77 -6.15 10.76 16.63
C ILE A 77 -7.31 11.74 16.83
N GLY A 78 -8.55 11.25 16.90
CA GLY A 78 -9.70 12.09 17.24
C GLY A 78 -9.62 12.64 18.65
N ASN A 79 -9.06 11.85 19.59
CA ASN A 79 -8.79 12.26 20.97
C ASN A 79 -7.46 13.01 21.13
N HIS A 80 -6.55 12.96 20.14
CA HIS A 80 -5.23 13.59 20.18
C HIS A 80 -4.94 14.28 18.84
N PRO A 81 -5.80 15.20 18.37
CA PRO A 81 -5.62 15.81 17.05
C PRO A 81 -4.36 16.68 17.02
N THR A 82 -3.65 16.64 15.89
CA THR A 82 -2.50 17.51 15.64
C THR A 82 -2.95 18.87 15.12
N GLY A 83 -2.05 19.84 15.08
CA GLY A 83 -2.33 21.13 14.45
C GLY A 83 -2.53 21.07 12.93
N GLU A 84 -2.23 19.93 12.31
CA GLU A 84 -2.30 19.74 10.85
C GLU A 84 -3.65 19.17 10.37
N HIS A 85 -4.53 18.71 11.28
CA HIS A 85 -5.82 18.15 10.86
C HIS A 85 -6.69 19.18 10.11
N ASN A 86 -7.28 18.74 9.01
CA ASN A 86 -8.18 19.53 8.17
C ASN A 86 -7.58 20.88 7.68
N GLN A 87 -6.26 20.91 7.40
CA GLN A 87 -5.57 22.13 6.97
C GLN A 87 -5.27 22.17 5.48
N TYR A 88 -5.41 21.07 4.75
CA TYR A 88 -4.85 20.94 3.42
C TYR A 88 -5.90 20.73 2.33
N MET A 89 -5.53 21.05 1.09
CA MET A 89 -6.22 20.58 -0.09
C MET A 89 -5.65 19.23 -0.48
N ILE A 90 -6.48 18.25 -0.81
CA ILE A 90 -6.05 16.88 -1.06
C ILE A 90 -6.01 16.58 -2.56
N ILE A 91 -4.89 16.02 -3.04
CA ILE A 91 -4.83 15.32 -4.32
C ILE A 91 -4.53 13.84 -4.04
N ARG A 92 -5.40 12.96 -4.53
CA ARG A 92 -5.23 11.51 -4.39
C ARG A 92 -5.07 10.87 -5.75
N TYR A 93 -3.92 10.25 -5.98
CA TYR A 93 -3.61 9.46 -7.17
C TYR A 93 -3.68 7.97 -6.84
N ASP A 94 -4.10 7.17 -7.82
CA ASP A 94 -4.15 5.71 -7.74
C ASP A 94 -3.54 5.14 -9.02
N PHE A 95 -2.27 4.77 -8.96
CA PHE A 95 -1.54 4.29 -10.12
C PHE A 95 -1.87 2.84 -10.48
N SER A 96 -2.63 2.12 -9.63
CA SER A 96 -3.12 0.78 -9.99
C SER A 96 -4.06 0.78 -11.20
N LYS A 97 -4.65 1.94 -11.50
CA LYS A 97 -5.56 2.13 -12.63
C LYS A 97 -4.84 2.44 -13.95
N MET A 98 -3.52 2.52 -13.94
CA MET A 98 -2.74 2.82 -15.13
C MET A 98 -2.90 1.72 -16.18
N ILE A 99 -3.31 2.11 -17.38
CA ILE A 99 -3.46 1.20 -18.52
C ILE A 99 -2.11 1.11 -19.22
N MET A 100 -1.65 -0.14 -19.45
CA MET A 100 -0.42 -0.39 -20.20
C MET A 100 -0.61 -0.10 -21.69
N ALA A 101 0.49 0.25 -22.34
CA ALA A 101 0.55 0.52 -23.78
C ALA A 101 1.86 -0.02 -24.36
N ASP A 102 1.91 -0.15 -25.67
CA ASP A 102 3.07 -0.71 -26.37
C ASP A 102 4.11 0.36 -26.75
N ASN A 103 3.80 1.64 -26.52
CA ASN A 103 4.68 2.76 -26.83
C ASN A 103 4.54 3.90 -25.81
N MET A 104 5.55 4.78 -25.78
CA MET A 104 5.63 5.90 -24.83
C MET A 104 4.54 6.96 -25.02
N GLU A 105 4.10 7.20 -26.24
CA GLU A 105 3.08 8.22 -26.51
C GLU A 105 1.73 7.83 -25.92
N GLU A 106 1.29 6.61 -26.17
CA GLU A 106 0.06 6.07 -25.58
C GLU A 106 0.17 5.94 -24.07
N LEU A 107 1.32 5.49 -23.55
CA LEU A 107 1.53 5.38 -22.11
C LEU A 107 1.47 6.75 -21.43
N ALA A 108 2.08 7.78 -22.03
CA ALA A 108 1.99 9.15 -21.55
C ALA A 108 0.56 9.70 -21.60
N GLN A 109 -0.19 9.35 -22.65
CA GLN A 109 -1.60 9.73 -22.77
C GLN A 109 -2.43 9.10 -21.65
N HIS A 110 -2.31 7.77 -21.44
CA HIS A 110 -3.02 7.08 -20.36
C HIS A 110 -2.66 7.65 -18.98
N PHE A 111 -1.38 7.99 -18.76
CA PHE A 111 -0.95 8.66 -17.53
C PHE A 111 -1.64 10.00 -17.34
N ASN A 112 -1.70 10.83 -18.38
CA ASN A 112 -2.35 12.13 -18.32
C ASN A 112 -3.87 12.00 -18.10
N ASP A 113 -4.53 11.10 -18.80
CA ASP A 113 -5.98 10.85 -18.66
C ASP A 113 -6.34 10.43 -17.22
N LEU A 114 -5.49 9.62 -16.60
CA LEU A 114 -5.66 9.19 -15.21
C LEU A 114 -5.41 10.32 -14.21
N ASN A 115 -4.37 11.13 -14.43
CA ASN A 115 -3.84 12.01 -13.39
C ASN A 115 -4.27 13.49 -13.52
N CYS A 116 -4.89 13.91 -14.63
CA CYS A 116 -5.51 15.23 -14.72
C CYS A 116 -6.77 15.36 -13.86
N ALA A 117 -7.60 14.32 -13.79
CA ALA A 117 -8.85 14.36 -13.06
C ALA A 117 -8.70 14.64 -11.54
N PRO A 118 -7.76 14.03 -10.80
CA PRO A 118 -7.53 14.36 -9.39
C PRO A 118 -7.15 15.83 -9.15
N ILE A 119 -6.44 16.46 -10.10
CA ILE A 119 -6.06 17.87 -10.01
C ILE A 119 -7.28 18.77 -10.25
N ASP A 120 -8.09 18.46 -11.25
CA ASP A 120 -9.36 19.16 -11.50
C ASP A 120 -10.28 19.05 -10.27
N ILE A 121 -10.45 17.85 -9.71
CA ILE A 121 -11.28 17.60 -8.53
C ILE A 121 -10.79 18.43 -7.33
N MET A 122 -9.48 18.51 -7.10
CA MET A 122 -8.92 19.33 -6.03
C MET A 122 -9.30 20.80 -6.20
N VAL A 123 -9.16 21.36 -7.40
CA VAL A 123 -9.53 22.74 -7.69
C VAL A 123 -11.04 22.95 -7.55
N GLU A 124 -11.87 22.05 -8.09
CA GLU A 124 -13.33 22.15 -8.00
C GLU A 124 -13.83 22.08 -6.54
N ASN A 125 -13.29 21.15 -5.75
CA ASN A 125 -13.64 21.05 -4.33
C ASN A 125 -13.24 22.28 -3.52
N ASN A 126 -12.29 23.08 -4.01
CA ASN A 126 -11.79 24.28 -3.34
C ASN A 126 -12.09 25.55 -4.15
N ARG A 127 -13.19 25.60 -4.88
CA ARG A 127 -13.59 26.78 -5.68
C ARG A 127 -13.74 28.07 -4.86
N ASP A 128 -14.05 27.94 -3.58
CA ASP A 128 -14.04 29.07 -2.65
C ASP A 128 -12.69 29.78 -2.56
N LEU A 129 -11.59 29.07 -2.81
CA LEU A 129 -10.22 29.57 -2.81
C LEU A 129 -9.70 29.90 -4.21
N PHE A 130 -10.09 29.13 -5.22
CA PHE A 130 -9.59 29.26 -6.59
C PHE A 130 -10.38 30.26 -7.43
N GLY A 131 -11.61 30.63 -7.03
CA GLY A 131 -12.42 31.58 -7.81
C GLY A 131 -12.59 31.14 -9.26
N ASP A 132 -12.25 32.07 -10.18
CA ASP A 132 -12.36 31.86 -11.64
C ASP A 132 -11.09 31.22 -12.27
N PHE A 133 -10.22 30.63 -11.47
CA PHE A 133 -9.03 29.94 -11.97
C PHE A 133 -9.37 28.90 -13.03
N GLN A 134 -8.66 28.91 -14.15
CA GLN A 134 -8.78 27.95 -15.24
C GLN A 134 -7.39 27.46 -15.66
N PHE A 135 -7.28 26.18 -15.93
CA PHE A 135 -6.06 25.60 -16.49
C PHE A 135 -5.85 26.02 -17.95
N VAL A 136 -4.64 26.42 -18.30
CA VAL A 136 -4.20 26.71 -19.66
C VAL A 136 -3.81 25.42 -20.38
N ASN A 137 -3.09 24.54 -19.70
CA ASN A 137 -2.56 23.30 -20.28
C ASN A 137 -3.38 22.06 -19.88
N ARG A 138 -4.68 22.07 -20.15
CA ARG A 138 -5.55 20.90 -19.91
C ARG A 138 -5.05 19.68 -20.67
N GLY A 139 -5.16 18.51 -20.05
CA GLY A 139 -4.72 17.24 -20.64
C GLY A 139 -3.24 16.90 -20.46
N ASN A 140 -2.49 17.71 -19.69
CA ASN A 140 -1.14 17.38 -19.26
C ASN A 140 -1.03 17.49 -17.74
N ALA A 141 -0.96 16.34 -17.06
CA ALA A 141 -1.00 16.27 -15.61
C ALA A 141 0.11 17.07 -14.92
N SER A 142 1.35 17.01 -15.46
CA SER A 142 2.48 17.75 -14.89
C SER A 142 2.28 19.25 -14.98
N LYS A 143 1.82 19.74 -16.15
CA LYS A 143 1.58 21.19 -16.33
C LYS A 143 0.37 21.68 -15.54
N MET A 144 -0.72 20.91 -15.48
CA MET A 144 -1.89 21.25 -14.66
C MET A 144 -1.49 21.34 -13.18
N LEU A 145 -0.72 20.37 -12.69
CA LEU A 145 -0.22 20.41 -11.31
C LEU A 145 0.64 21.64 -11.06
N GLU A 146 1.59 21.94 -11.95
CA GLU A 146 2.45 23.11 -11.86
C GLU A 146 1.63 24.43 -11.83
N GLU A 147 0.66 24.59 -12.72
CA GLU A 147 -0.23 25.76 -12.76
C GLU A 147 -1.00 25.95 -11.45
N ALA A 148 -1.58 24.86 -10.90
CA ALA A 148 -2.27 24.90 -9.62
C ALA A 148 -1.31 25.29 -8.48
N LEU A 149 -0.12 24.71 -8.41
CA LEU A 149 0.87 24.99 -7.37
C LEU A 149 1.39 26.44 -7.43
N VAL A 150 1.61 26.97 -8.64
CA VAL A 150 1.97 28.40 -8.85
C VAL A 150 0.85 29.30 -8.37
N TYR A 151 -0.40 28.99 -8.70
CA TYR A 151 -1.56 29.75 -8.23
C TYR A 151 -1.68 29.74 -6.70
N ILE A 152 -1.58 28.57 -6.08
CA ILE A 152 -1.60 28.37 -4.62
C ILE A 152 -0.55 29.24 -3.94
N ARG A 153 0.69 29.21 -4.44
CA ARG A 153 1.79 29.98 -3.87
C ARG A 153 1.57 31.49 -4.03
N SER A 154 1.18 31.93 -5.21
CA SER A 154 0.98 33.35 -5.51
C SER A 154 -0.15 33.99 -4.70
N HIS A 155 -1.18 33.22 -4.37
CA HIS A 155 -2.34 33.67 -3.59
C HIS A 155 -2.27 33.27 -2.11
N LYS A 156 -1.17 32.63 -1.68
CA LYS A 156 -0.97 32.15 -0.29
C LYS A 156 -2.10 31.27 0.22
N LEU A 157 -2.61 30.40 -0.63
CA LEU A 157 -3.67 29.46 -0.29
C LEU A 157 -3.14 28.33 0.62
N PRO A 158 -4.02 27.56 1.28
CA PRO A 158 -3.63 26.34 1.96
C PRO A 158 -2.80 25.42 1.06
N LYS A 159 -1.82 24.73 1.64
CA LYS A 159 -0.96 23.82 0.87
C LYS A 159 -1.72 22.60 0.39
N VAL A 160 -1.14 21.90 -0.58
CA VAL A 160 -1.61 20.60 -1.03
C VAL A 160 -0.96 19.50 -0.22
N TYR A 161 -1.72 18.46 0.13
CA TYR A 161 -1.24 17.17 0.60
C TYR A 161 -1.48 16.14 -0.50
N ILE A 162 -0.41 15.54 -1.03
CA ILE A 162 -0.48 14.56 -2.12
C ILE A 162 -0.40 13.15 -1.54
N LEU A 163 -1.31 12.29 -2.00
CA LEU A 163 -1.40 10.87 -1.64
C LEU A 163 -1.34 10.04 -2.91
N ILE A 164 -0.36 9.13 -3.01
CA ILE A 164 -0.19 8.23 -4.17
C ILE A 164 -0.31 6.79 -3.71
N ASP A 165 -1.35 6.10 -4.16
CA ASP A 165 -1.53 4.68 -3.95
C ASP A 165 -0.90 3.88 -5.09
N GLU A 166 -0.23 2.75 -4.76
CA GLU A 166 0.39 1.81 -5.70
C GLU A 166 1.36 2.51 -6.70
N TYR A 167 2.25 3.40 -6.19
CA TYR A 167 3.15 4.23 -7.03
C TYR A 167 4.02 3.41 -8.00
N ASP A 168 4.31 2.17 -7.64
CA ASP A 168 5.18 1.24 -8.37
C ASP A 168 4.43 0.26 -9.29
N HIS A 169 3.10 0.31 -9.32
CA HIS A 169 2.28 -0.72 -9.98
C HIS A 169 2.61 -0.86 -11.47
N PHE A 170 2.56 0.23 -12.24
CA PHE A 170 2.77 0.15 -13.68
C PHE A 170 4.24 -0.13 -14.05
N THR A 171 5.21 0.36 -13.27
CA THR A 171 6.62 0.04 -13.46
C THR A 171 6.91 -1.41 -13.15
N ASN A 172 6.26 -1.99 -12.15
CA ASN A 172 6.31 -3.42 -11.89
C ASN A 172 5.73 -4.23 -13.06
N GLN A 173 4.65 -3.77 -13.67
CA GLN A 173 4.10 -4.40 -14.88
C GLN A 173 5.09 -4.36 -16.04
N LEU A 174 5.74 -3.23 -16.31
CA LEU A 174 6.77 -3.13 -17.35
C LEU A 174 7.96 -4.08 -17.10
N LEU A 175 8.42 -4.15 -15.85
CA LEU A 175 9.48 -5.07 -15.46
C LEU A 175 9.11 -6.54 -15.71
N THR A 176 7.87 -6.91 -15.42
CA THR A 176 7.40 -8.29 -15.50
C THR A 176 7.03 -8.75 -16.90
N THR A 177 6.68 -7.82 -17.78
CA THR A 177 6.37 -8.12 -19.19
C THR A 177 7.59 -8.15 -20.09
N TYR A 178 8.80 -7.99 -19.54
CA TYR A 178 10.07 -7.91 -20.30
C TYR A 178 10.09 -6.82 -21.37
N ASN A 179 9.30 -5.77 -21.24
CA ASN A 179 9.35 -4.64 -22.14
C ASN A 179 10.48 -3.68 -21.74
N ASP A 180 11.70 -4.16 -21.86
CA ASP A 180 12.92 -3.46 -21.48
C ASP A 180 13.07 -2.07 -22.11
N PRO A 181 12.82 -1.88 -23.42
CA PRO A 181 12.97 -0.56 -24.03
C PRO A 181 12.01 0.45 -23.43
N LEU A 182 10.75 0.08 -23.24
CA LEU A 182 9.73 0.98 -22.69
C LEU A 182 10.01 1.33 -21.23
N TYR A 183 10.47 0.37 -20.42
CA TYR A 183 10.89 0.64 -19.05
C TYR A 183 12.06 1.63 -19.01
N GLU A 184 13.06 1.46 -19.87
CA GLU A 184 14.18 2.40 -19.96
C GLU A 184 13.74 3.80 -20.34
N GLU A 185 12.83 3.94 -21.32
CA GLU A 185 12.32 5.22 -21.74
C GLU A 185 11.52 5.92 -20.62
N VAL A 186 10.64 5.18 -19.89
CA VAL A 186 9.83 5.71 -18.77
C VAL A 186 10.72 6.19 -17.63
N THR A 187 11.85 5.54 -17.41
CA THR A 187 12.79 5.89 -16.33
C THR A 187 13.81 6.96 -16.71
N THR A 188 13.77 7.48 -17.96
CA THR A 188 14.66 8.58 -18.37
C THR A 188 14.27 9.91 -17.73
N ASN A 189 15.24 10.81 -17.62
CA ASN A 189 15.06 12.17 -17.10
C ASN A 189 14.04 13.03 -17.86
N ALA A 190 13.72 12.67 -19.09
CA ALA A 190 12.80 13.39 -19.97
C ALA A 190 11.40 12.77 -20.02
N SER A 191 11.16 11.66 -19.31
CA SER A 191 9.88 10.96 -19.31
C SER A 191 8.77 11.82 -18.65
N PHE A 192 7.52 11.50 -19.00
CA PHE A 192 6.36 12.13 -18.38
C PHE A 192 6.30 11.88 -16.87
N LEU A 193 6.70 10.69 -16.43
CA LEU A 193 6.71 10.29 -15.02
C LEU A 193 7.76 11.08 -14.24
N CYS A 194 8.96 11.14 -14.78
CA CYS A 194 10.05 11.90 -14.17
C CYS A 194 9.70 13.39 -14.07
N THR A 195 9.08 13.96 -15.11
CA THR A 195 8.62 15.35 -15.13
C THR A 195 7.57 15.58 -14.05
N PHE A 196 6.61 14.68 -13.91
CA PHE A 196 5.56 14.76 -12.90
C PHE A 196 6.13 14.80 -11.47
N PHE A 197 7.03 13.87 -11.13
CA PHE A 197 7.67 13.87 -9.81
C PHE A 197 8.61 15.04 -9.57
N LYS A 198 9.23 15.62 -10.62
CA LYS A 198 9.99 16.87 -10.49
C LYS A 198 9.10 18.05 -10.10
N VAL A 199 7.89 18.14 -10.64
CA VAL A 199 6.91 19.16 -10.23
C VAL A 199 6.52 18.98 -8.76
N ILE A 200 6.28 17.75 -8.30
CA ILE A 200 5.99 17.48 -6.89
C ILE A 200 7.16 17.91 -6.00
N LYS A 201 8.40 17.52 -6.36
CA LYS A 201 9.60 17.91 -5.62
C LYS A 201 9.76 19.43 -5.53
N ALA A 202 9.59 20.14 -6.65
CA ALA A 202 9.62 21.57 -6.66
C ALA A 202 8.54 22.18 -5.75
N GLY A 203 7.31 21.66 -5.80
CA GLY A 203 6.21 22.11 -4.96
C GLY A 203 6.46 21.92 -3.46
N ILE A 204 7.12 20.83 -3.05
CA ILE A 204 7.57 20.61 -1.66
C ILE A 204 8.63 21.68 -1.30
N GLY A 205 9.67 21.81 -2.13
CA GLY A 205 10.77 22.76 -1.89
C GLY A 205 10.33 24.23 -1.86
N GLU A 206 9.31 24.59 -2.63
CA GLU A 206 8.75 25.94 -2.72
C GLU A 206 7.60 26.18 -1.73
N GLY A 207 7.18 25.15 -0.98
CA GLY A 207 6.21 25.25 0.09
C GLY A 207 4.74 25.29 -0.35
N SER A 208 4.39 24.96 -1.59
CA SER A 208 3.01 24.80 -2.06
C SER A 208 2.46 23.38 -1.81
N ILE A 209 3.33 22.39 -1.64
CA ILE A 209 2.99 21.06 -1.17
C ILE A 209 3.51 20.90 0.26
N ARG A 210 2.68 20.30 1.16
CA ARG A 210 3.10 19.96 2.52
C ARG A 210 3.86 18.62 2.54
N THR A 211 3.27 17.61 1.94
CA THR A 211 3.79 16.23 1.95
C THR A 211 3.32 15.52 0.68
N CYS A 212 4.14 14.61 0.19
CA CYS A 212 3.74 13.60 -0.78
C CYS A 212 3.95 12.21 -0.17
N PHE A 213 2.88 11.60 0.32
CA PHE A 213 2.90 10.25 0.90
C PHE A 213 2.59 9.21 -0.18
N CYS A 214 3.46 8.21 -0.33
CA CYS A 214 3.31 7.15 -1.32
C CYS A 214 3.17 5.78 -0.66
N THR A 215 2.31 4.93 -1.22
CA THR A 215 2.27 3.51 -0.91
C THR A 215 2.58 2.67 -2.15
N GLY A 216 3.14 1.49 -1.93
CA GLY A 216 3.48 0.55 -2.99
C GLY A 216 3.85 -0.82 -2.44
N VAL A 217 4.40 -1.66 -3.30
CA VAL A 217 4.86 -3.02 -2.97
C VAL A 217 6.38 -3.09 -3.02
N LEU A 218 7.01 -2.75 -4.14
CA LEU A 218 8.45 -2.88 -4.33
C LEU A 218 9.19 -1.56 -4.10
N PRO A 219 10.38 -1.59 -3.52
CA PRO A 219 11.26 -0.43 -3.44
C PRO A 219 11.96 -0.16 -4.79
N VAL A 220 11.22 -0.31 -5.89
CA VAL A 220 11.73 0.08 -7.22
C VAL A 220 11.99 1.57 -7.17
N THR A 221 13.17 1.94 -7.55
CA THR A 221 13.70 3.24 -7.19
C THR A 221 12.89 4.37 -7.80
N MET A 222 12.35 5.21 -6.94
CA MET A 222 12.01 6.56 -7.34
C MET A 222 13.23 7.27 -7.96
N ASP A 223 14.47 6.87 -7.65
CA ASP A 223 15.68 7.44 -8.24
C ASP A 223 15.88 6.96 -9.68
N ASP A 224 15.58 5.70 -10.01
CA ASP A 224 15.56 5.22 -11.40
C ASP A 224 14.37 5.79 -12.16
N LEU A 225 13.21 5.86 -11.49
CA LEU A 225 12.01 6.44 -12.07
C LEU A 225 12.10 7.96 -12.23
N THR A 226 12.93 8.64 -11.44
CA THR A 226 12.81 10.08 -11.34
C THR A 226 14.13 10.83 -11.27
N ASN A 227 15.29 10.21 -11.46
CA ASN A 227 16.61 10.88 -11.44
C ASN A 227 16.65 12.30 -10.78
N GLY A 228 15.72 12.60 -9.91
CA GLY A 228 15.49 13.90 -9.32
C GLY A 228 14.58 13.92 -8.10
N TYR A 229 13.88 12.82 -7.74
CA TYR A 229 13.00 12.76 -6.57
C TYR A 229 13.70 12.11 -5.36
N ASN A 230 14.95 12.52 -5.13
CA ASN A 230 15.83 11.99 -4.08
C ASN A 230 15.50 12.48 -2.66
N ILE A 231 14.30 12.99 -2.43
CA ILE A 231 13.81 13.46 -1.12
C ILE A 231 12.98 12.39 -0.39
N THR A 232 12.82 11.21 -0.99
CA THR A 232 11.97 10.14 -0.45
C THR A 232 12.64 9.41 0.69
N GLU A 233 11.84 9.07 1.71
CA GLU A 233 12.22 8.27 2.86
C GLU A 233 11.37 7.02 2.95
N ILE A 234 12.00 5.82 2.87
CA ILE A 234 11.29 4.54 2.92
C ILE A 234 11.11 4.13 4.38
N LEU A 235 9.88 4.20 4.87
CA LEU A 235 9.52 3.92 6.27
C LEU A 235 9.26 2.43 6.55
N THR A 236 9.30 1.58 5.53
CA THR A 236 8.91 0.16 5.59
C THR A 236 9.57 -0.64 6.70
N LEU A 237 10.86 -0.40 6.94
CA LEU A 237 11.69 -1.13 7.90
C LEU A 237 12.01 -0.30 9.16
N GLU A 238 11.50 0.93 9.22
CA GLU A 238 11.70 1.79 10.38
C GLU A 238 10.90 1.28 11.59
N PRO A 239 11.54 1.15 12.76
CA PRO A 239 10.90 0.59 13.95
C PRO A 239 9.56 1.24 14.33
N ASP A 240 9.45 2.55 14.12
CA ASP A 240 8.26 3.34 14.46
C ASP A 240 7.05 3.07 13.56
N PHE A 241 7.23 2.42 12.40
CA PHE A 241 6.18 2.17 11.40
C PHE A 241 5.93 0.69 11.10
N LEU A 242 6.55 -0.22 11.86
CA LEU A 242 6.45 -1.66 11.57
C LEU A 242 5.00 -2.16 11.61
N ASN A 243 4.23 -1.71 12.59
CA ASN A 243 2.86 -2.17 12.85
C ASN A 243 1.78 -1.24 12.28
N MET A 244 2.16 -0.23 11.49
CA MET A 244 1.23 0.75 10.92
C MET A 244 0.24 0.10 9.93
N LEU A 245 0.67 -0.94 9.21
CA LEU A 245 -0.16 -1.73 8.31
C LEU A 245 -0.09 -3.22 8.66
N GLY A 246 -1.17 -3.94 8.34
CA GLY A 246 -1.41 -5.29 8.85
C GLY A 246 -1.98 -5.25 10.26
N PHE A 247 -2.30 -6.41 10.82
CA PHE A 247 -2.86 -6.51 12.16
C PHE A 247 -1.89 -7.23 13.11
N THR A 248 -1.77 -6.71 14.32
CA THR A 248 -1.05 -7.34 15.43
C THR A 248 -1.89 -8.45 16.07
N TYR A 249 -1.26 -9.31 16.86
CA TYR A 249 -1.99 -10.34 17.63
C TYR A 249 -3.05 -9.73 18.56
N LYS A 250 -2.72 -8.63 19.21
CA LYS A 250 -3.66 -7.93 20.12
C LYS A 250 -4.88 -7.39 19.39
N GLU A 251 -4.69 -6.82 18.21
CA GLU A 251 -5.79 -6.29 17.40
C GLU A 251 -6.69 -7.40 16.87
N ILE A 252 -6.11 -8.53 16.44
CA ILE A 252 -6.85 -9.69 15.99
C ILE A 252 -7.64 -10.33 17.15
N GLU A 253 -7.02 -10.46 18.33
CA GLU A 253 -7.72 -10.94 19.51
C GLU A 253 -8.93 -10.06 19.85
N GLY A 254 -8.74 -8.75 19.85
CA GLY A 254 -9.83 -7.80 20.08
C GLY A 254 -10.94 -7.92 19.02
N TYR A 255 -10.56 -8.07 17.77
CA TYR A 255 -11.53 -8.25 16.68
C TYR A 255 -12.30 -9.56 16.80
N LEU A 256 -11.62 -10.68 17.11
CA LEU A 256 -12.28 -11.97 17.33
C LEU A 256 -13.30 -11.88 18.49
N ARG A 257 -12.93 -11.29 19.63
CA ARG A 257 -13.84 -11.06 20.75
C ARG A 257 -15.07 -10.25 20.36
N TYR A 258 -14.86 -9.16 19.61
CA TYR A 258 -15.95 -8.36 19.06
C TYR A 258 -16.90 -9.17 18.17
N ILE A 259 -16.34 -10.03 17.29
CA ILE A 259 -17.14 -10.89 16.40
C ILE A 259 -17.96 -11.88 17.20
N LEU A 260 -17.34 -12.60 18.15
CA LEU A 260 -18.04 -13.61 18.97
C LEU A 260 -19.19 -12.97 19.77
N GLU A 261 -18.96 -11.81 20.36
CA GLU A 261 -19.98 -11.07 21.09
C GLU A 261 -21.12 -10.59 20.17
N LYS A 262 -20.77 -9.90 19.09
CA LYS A 262 -21.75 -9.22 18.22
C LYS A 262 -22.65 -10.18 17.47
N TYR A 263 -22.14 -11.35 17.10
CA TYR A 263 -22.89 -12.35 16.33
C TYR A 263 -23.40 -13.51 17.18
N ALA A 264 -23.29 -13.39 18.51
CA ALA A 264 -23.73 -14.39 19.48
C ALA A 264 -23.14 -15.78 19.21
N VAL A 265 -21.90 -15.84 18.74
CA VAL A 265 -21.11 -17.07 18.66
C VAL A 265 -20.56 -17.35 20.05
N GLY A 266 -20.70 -18.58 20.56
CA GLY A 266 -20.29 -18.91 21.91
C GLY A 266 -18.80 -18.67 22.18
N GLN A 267 -18.46 -18.19 23.37
CA GLN A 267 -17.07 -17.93 23.78
C GLN A 267 -16.23 -19.22 23.83
N GLU A 268 -16.85 -20.38 23.90
CA GLU A 268 -16.22 -21.70 23.82
C GLU A 268 -15.47 -21.93 22.49
N HIS A 269 -15.85 -21.22 21.44
CA HIS A 269 -15.17 -21.28 20.13
C HIS A 269 -13.93 -20.40 20.04
N PHE A 270 -13.63 -19.59 21.07
CA PHE A 270 -12.51 -18.64 21.02
C PHE A 270 -11.17 -19.37 20.83
N ASP A 271 -10.85 -20.32 21.67
CA ASP A 271 -9.53 -20.97 21.67
C ASP A 271 -9.28 -21.76 20.39
N GLU A 272 -10.27 -22.49 19.90
CA GLU A 272 -10.17 -23.24 18.64
C GLU A 272 -9.99 -22.30 17.44
N THR A 273 -10.82 -21.26 17.34
CA THR A 273 -10.73 -20.25 16.27
C THR A 273 -9.42 -19.49 16.34
N TRP A 274 -8.98 -19.13 17.55
CA TRP A 274 -7.71 -18.45 17.76
C TRP A 274 -6.51 -19.28 17.29
N GLN A 275 -6.46 -20.56 17.65
CA GLN A 275 -5.41 -21.48 17.20
C GLN A 275 -5.39 -21.61 15.68
N LEU A 276 -6.56 -21.76 15.06
CA LEU A 276 -6.68 -21.84 13.60
C LEU A 276 -6.16 -20.55 12.93
N ILE A 277 -6.55 -19.40 13.44
CA ILE A 277 -6.12 -18.08 12.92
C ILE A 277 -4.60 -17.95 13.02
N VAL A 278 -4.03 -18.21 14.17
CA VAL A 278 -2.60 -18.02 14.42
C VAL A 278 -1.76 -18.98 13.56
N SER A 279 -2.14 -20.23 13.46
CA SER A 279 -1.38 -21.23 12.70
C SER A 279 -1.37 -20.99 11.20
N ASN A 280 -2.46 -20.43 10.65
CA ASN A 280 -2.63 -20.34 9.19
C ASN A 280 -2.40 -18.93 8.62
N TYR A 281 -2.66 -17.87 9.38
CA TYR A 281 -2.71 -16.51 8.84
C TYR A 281 -1.65 -15.54 9.41
N ALA A 282 -1.02 -15.87 10.54
CA ALA A 282 0.05 -15.07 11.13
C ALA A 282 1.37 -15.25 10.37
N GLY A 283 2.38 -14.43 10.73
CA GLY A 283 3.78 -14.71 10.41
C GLY A 283 4.51 -13.64 9.63
N TYR A 284 3.85 -12.60 9.13
CA TYR A 284 4.53 -11.53 8.40
C TYR A 284 5.33 -10.64 9.35
N ARG A 285 6.65 -10.59 9.15
CA ARG A 285 7.56 -9.80 9.96
C ARG A 285 8.41 -8.88 9.08
N PHE A 286 8.35 -7.58 9.34
CA PHE A 286 9.03 -6.55 8.55
C PHE A 286 10.33 -6.04 9.17
N HIS A 287 10.70 -6.55 10.35
CA HIS A 287 11.98 -6.26 10.99
C HIS A 287 12.43 -7.51 11.76
N PRO A 288 13.73 -7.85 11.81
CA PRO A 288 14.22 -9.06 12.48
C PRO A 288 13.80 -9.17 13.96
N ASN A 289 13.64 -8.02 14.63
CA ASN A 289 13.18 -7.94 16.03
C ASN A 289 11.72 -7.47 16.15
N GLY A 290 10.99 -7.32 15.04
CA GLY A 290 9.58 -6.92 15.04
C GLY A 290 8.67 -8.09 15.37
N GLU A 291 7.46 -7.79 15.85
CA GLU A 291 6.42 -8.81 16.00
C GLU A 291 5.91 -9.31 14.63
N SER A 292 5.32 -10.49 14.63
CA SER A 292 4.64 -11.02 13.45
C SER A 292 3.28 -10.37 13.31
N LEU A 293 2.90 -10.09 12.06
CA LEU A 293 1.63 -9.46 11.71
C LEU A 293 0.78 -10.41 10.86
N PHE A 294 -0.50 -10.06 10.77
CA PHE A 294 -1.47 -10.70 9.90
C PHE A 294 -1.74 -9.83 8.67
N ASN A 295 -1.97 -10.47 7.53
CA ASN A 295 -2.48 -9.78 6.36
C ASN A 295 -3.94 -9.38 6.60
N ALA A 296 -4.22 -8.07 6.51
CA ALA A 296 -5.51 -7.51 6.91
C ALA A 296 -6.68 -8.03 6.07
N THR A 297 -6.55 -8.09 4.76
CA THR A 297 -7.65 -8.49 3.86
C THR A 297 -7.96 -9.97 4.00
N VAL A 298 -6.94 -10.81 4.10
CA VAL A 298 -7.11 -12.26 4.27
C VAL A 298 -7.85 -12.55 5.56
N PHE A 299 -7.49 -11.83 6.61
CA PHE A 299 -8.12 -11.99 7.90
C PHE A 299 -9.58 -11.49 7.92
N ILE A 300 -9.86 -10.35 7.29
CA ILE A 300 -11.23 -9.83 7.13
C ILE A 300 -12.08 -10.80 6.30
N TYR A 301 -11.50 -11.42 5.26
CA TYR A 301 -12.17 -12.46 4.47
C TYR A 301 -12.53 -13.68 5.32
N PHE A 302 -11.61 -14.17 6.14
CA PHE A 302 -11.88 -15.24 7.08
C PHE A 302 -13.09 -14.91 7.97
N PHE A 303 -13.10 -13.75 8.62
CA PHE A 303 -14.21 -13.38 9.50
C PHE A 303 -15.54 -13.22 8.78
N LYS A 304 -15.53 -12.66 7.58
CA LYS A 304 -16.76 -12.58 6.78
C LYS A 304 -17.40 -13.95 6.60
N ASN A 305 -16.61 -14.95 6.25
CA ASN A 305 -17.13 -16.32 6.02
C ASN A 305 -17.47 -17.04 7.33
N PHE A 306 -16.64 -16.87 8.37
CA PHE A 306 -16.90 -17.39 9.70
C PHE A 306 -18.28 -16.96 10.27
N VAL A 307 -18.68 -15.72 10.01
CA VAL A 307 -19.99 -15.18 10.45
C VAL A 307 -21.15 -15.69 9.59
N VAL A 308 -20.93 -15.88 8.28
CA VAL A 308 -21.99 -16.27 7.33
C VAL A 308 -22.39 -17.73 7.54
N ASP A 309 -21.44 -18.61 7.79
CA ASP A 309 -21.68 -20.05 7.88
C ASP A 309 -22.03 -20.55 9.29
N SER A 310 -22.27 -19.62 10.21
CA SER A 310 -22.76 -19.82 11.58
C SER A 310 -22.41 -21.18 12.23
N ASN A 311 -21.43 -21.16 13.14
CA ASN A 311 -21.12 -22.20 14.13
C ASN A 311 -20.30 -23.41 13.70
N THR A 312 -19.76 -23.49 12.50
CA THR A 312 -18.70 -24.44 12.18
C THR A 312 -17.38 -23.69 12.10
N VAL A 313 -16.36 -24.18 12.82
CA VAL A 313 -14.98 -23.78 12.56
C VAL A 313 -14.69 -24.20 11.13
N LEU A 314 -14.66 -23.24 10.23
CA LEU A 314 -14.48 -23.53 8.81
C LEU A 314 -13.06 -24.08 8.57
N ASP A 315 -12.94 -24.94 7.59
CA ASP A 315 -11.65 -25.28 7.01
C ASP A 315 -10.90 -24.00 6.59
N VAL A 316 -9.58 -24.09 6.51
CA VAL A 316 -8.74 -22.95 6.12
C VAL A 316 -9.25 -22.32 4.84
N LEU A 317 -9.69 -21.07 4.93
CA LEU A 317 -10.21 -20.31 3.79
C LEU A 317 -9.10 -19.53 3.12
N ILE A 318 -8.97 -19.74 1.82
CA ILE A 318 -8.00 -19.03 0.98
C ILE A 318 -8.76 -17.98 0.18
N GLU A 319 -8.36 -16.75 0.36
CA GLU A 319 -8.93 -15.61 -0.37
C GLU A 319 -8.44 -15.64 -1.83
N GLU A 320 -9.36 -15.46 -2.81
CA GLU A 320 -9.07 -15.61 -4.25
C GLU A 320 -7.95 -14.70 -4.76
N ASN A 321 -7.78 -13.51 -4.16
CA ASN A 321 -6.72 -12.59 -4.54
C ASN A 321 -5.32 -13.12 -4.17
N ILE A 322 -5.18 -13.92 -3.11
CA ILE A 322 -3.90 -14.58 -2.79
C ILE A 322 -3.54 -15.57 -3.89
N GLN A 323 -4.51 -16.34 -4.38
CA GLN A 323 -4.28 -17.25 -5.50
C GLN A 323 -3.86 -16.50 -6.77
N THR A 324 -4.44 -15.33 -7.02
CA THR A 324 -4.06 -14.46 -8.14
C THR A 324 -2.63 -13.96 -8.00
N ASP A 325 -2.22 -13.51 -6.81
CA ASP A 325 -0.85 -13.05 -6.55
C ASP A 325 0.16 -14.19 -6.70
N ILE A 326 -0.16 -15.39 -6.22
CA ILE A 326 0.68 -16.58 -6.38
C ILE A 326 0.77 -17.02 -7.85
N ASN A 327 -0.30 -16.95 -8.63
CA ASN A 327 -0.29 -17.22 -10.06
C ASN A 327 0.62 -16.24 -10.81
N TRP A 328 0.64 -14.98 -10.41
CA TRP A 328 1.54 -13.98 -10.98
C TRP A 328 3.03 -14.31 -10.67
N ILE A 329 3.34 -14.70 -9.44
CA ILE A 329 4.68 -15.20 -9.06
C ILE A 329 5.06 -16.42 -9.89
N ARG A 330 4.11 -17.31 -10.15
CA ARG A 330 4.32 -18.46 -11.04
C ARG A 330 4.69 -18.03 -12.46
N GLN A 331 4.01 -17.03 -13.03
CA GLN A 331 4.36 -16.52 -14.37
C GLN A 331 5.77 -15.97 -14.40
N LEU A 332 6.19 -15.22 -13.39
CA LEU A 332 7.57 -14.76 -13.25
C LEU A 332 8.58 -15.92 -13.16
N THR A 333 8.21 -16.99 -12.44
CA THR A 333 9.07 -18.18 -12.29
C THR A 333 9.28 -18.88 -13.62
N LEU A 334 8.27 -18.90 -14.48
CA LEU A 334 8.36 -19.48 -15.81
C LEU A 334 9.21 -18.62 -16.75
N SER A 335 9.24 -17.32 -16.52
CA SER A 335 9.97 -16.36 -17.33
C SER A 335 11.44 -16.20 -16.90
N LEU A 336 11.74 -16.39 -15.60
CA LEU A 336 13.06 -16.20 -15.00
C LEU A 336 13.57 -17.52 -14.40
N SER A 337 14.44 -18.22 -15.13
CA SER A 337 14.97 -19.55 -14.72
C SER A 337 15.60 -19.57 -13.33
N ASN A 338 16.20 -18.46 -12.91
CA ASN A 338 16.83 -18.33 -11.59
C ASN A 338 15.84 -18.16 -10.43
N VAL A 339 14.64 -17.63 -10.67
CA VAL A 339 13.59 -17.52 -9.63
C VAL A 339 13.13 -18.91 -9.22
N LYS A 340 12.97 -19.83 -10.17
CA LYS A 340 12.61 -21.21 -9.87
C LYS A 340 13.62 -21.87 -8.93
N ALA A 341 14.92 -21.76 -9.22
CA ALA A 341 15.96 -22.31 -8.35
C ALA A 341 15.92 -21.75 -6.92
N THR A 342 15.59 -20.46 -6.77
CA THR A 342 15.42 -19.82 -5.46
C THR A 342 14.21 -20.40 -4.72
N LEU A 343 13.09 -20.57 -5.42
CA LEU A 343 11.86 -21.14 -4.82
C LEU A 343 12.02 -22.63 -4.50
N ASP A 344 12.73 -23.41 -5.34
CA ASP A 344 13.08 -24.80 -5.05
C ASP A 344 13.95 -24.88 -3.77
N THR A 345 14.91 -23.96 -3.61
CA THR A 345 15.74 -23.85 -2.40
C THR A 345 14.90 -23.56 -1.18
N LEU A 346 13.97 -22.60 -1.28
CA LEU A 346 13.03 -22.26 -0.19
C LEU A 346 12.15 -23.47 0.17
N ALA A 347 11.63 -24.18 -0.83
CA ALA A 347 10.77 -25.36 -0.63
C ALA A 347 11.50 -26.50 0.12
N ILE A 348 12.75 -26.76 -0.26
CA ILE A 348 13.57 -27.84 0.31
C ILE A 348 14.11 -27.48 1.69
N ASN A 349 14.67 -26.29 1.84
CA ASN A 349 15.40 -25.87 3.04
C ASN A 349 14.49 -25.15 4.07
N GLY A 350 13.30 -24.71 3.67
CA GLY A 350 12.40 -23.90 4.48
C GLY A 350 12.86 -22.45 4.71
N GLU A 351 14.01 -22.07 4.14
CA GLU A 351 14.57 -20.71 4.28
C GLU A 351 15.46 -20.29 3.11
N LEU A 352 15.55 -18.98 2.92
CA LEU A 352 16.47 -18.32 1.98
C LEU A 352 17.39 -17.38 2.73
N PHE A 353 18.65 -17.31 2.31
CA PHE A 353 19.60 -16.36 2.86
C PHE A 353 19.64 -15.06 2.04
N TYR A 354 19.82 -13.92 2.69
CA TYR A 354 19.95 -12.61 2.08
C TYR A 354 21.00 -11.76 2.81
N GLY A 355 21.49 -10.72 2.14
CA GLY A 355 22.34 -9.72 2.79
C GLY A 355 21.49 -8.69 3.54
N LEU A 356 21.70 -8.49 4.82
CA LEU A 356 20.95 -7.49 5.60
C LEU A 356 21.00 -6.09 4.95
N THR A 357 22.18 -5.71 4.44
CA THR A 357 22.34 -4.43 3.73
C THR A 357 21.53 -4.32 2.46
N ASP A 358 21.21 -5.46 1.82
CA ASP A 358 20.44 -5.47 0.58
C ASP A 358 18.95 -5.22 0.82
N LEU A 359 18.44 -5.56 2.02
CA LEU A 359 17.06 -5.29 2.40
C LEU A 359 16.74 -3.78 2.44
N TYR A 360 17.73 -2.96 2.78
CA TYR A 360 17.62 -1.50 2.86
C TYR A 360 18.03 -0.78 1.56
N LYS A 361 18.50 -1.54 0.57
CA LYS A 361 18.88 -0.95 -0.71
C LYS A 361 17.66 -0.69 -1.57
N LYS A 362 17.71 0.42 -2.24
CA LYS A 362 16.85 0.65 -3.38
C LYS A 362 17.22 -0.37 -4.47
N ILE A 363 16.21 -0.95 -5.10
CA ILE A 363 16.41 -1.99 -6.13
C ILE A 363 16.36 -1.30 -7.49
N ASP A 364 17.50 -1.26 -8.18
CA ASP A 364 17.56 -0.84 -9.58
C ASP A 364 17.22 -1.99 -10.55
N LYS A 365 16.96 -1.66 -11.81
CA LYS A 365 16.62 -2.62 -12.85
C LYS A 365 17.66 -3.76 -12.98
N GLN A 366 18.96 -3.44 -12.87
CA GLN A 366 20.01 -4.45 -13.03
C GLN A 366 20.03 -5.42 -11.85
N SER A 367 19.72 -4.91 -10.66
CA SER A 367 19.66 -5.70 -9.42
C SER A 367 18.45 -6.64 -9.38
N ILE A 368 17.28 -6.20 -9.89
CA ILE A 368 15.99 -6.94 -9.79
C ILE A 368 16.09 -8.34 -10.42
N PHE A 369 16.88 -8.50 -11.47
CA PHE A 369 17.06 -9.77 -12.19
C PHE A 369 18.25 -10.59 -11.70
N THR A 370 18.89 -10.19 -10.61
CA THR A 370 20.00 -10.95 -10.04
C THR A 370 19.52 -11.87 -8.93
N ILE A 371 20.06 -13.08 -8.89
CA ILE A 371 19.70 -14.12 -7.90
C ILE A 371 19.87 -13.63 -6.46
N ARG A 372 20.76 -12.69 -6.24
CA ARG A 372 21.03 -12.08 -4.93
C ARG A 372 19.81 -11.32 -4.36
N PHE A 373 19.03 -10.69 -5.23
CA PHE A 373 17.89 -9.84 -4.82
C PHE A 373 16.55 -10.60 -4.77
N TYR A 374 16.46 -11.81 -5.30
CA TYR A 374 15.21 -12.57 -5.26
C TYR A 374 14.62 -12.76 -3.85
N PRO A 375 15.39 -13.07 -2.80
CA PRO A 375 14.83 -13.14 -1.45
C PRO A 375 14.17 -11.84 -1.01
N ILE A 376 14.71 -10.69 -1.43
CA ILE A 376 14.19 -9.35 -1.11
C ILE A 376 12.91 -9.06 -1.90
N ILE A 377 12.89 -9.39 -3.18
CA ILE A 377 11.70 -9.26 -4.02
C ILE A 377 10.57 -10.13 -3.47
N LEU A 378 10.86 -11.39 -3.13
CA LEU A 378 9.89 -12.31 -2.53
C LEU A 378 9.39 -11.83 -1.16
N PHE A 379 10.24 -11.13 -0.39
CA PHE A 379 9.86 -10.49 0.86
C PHE A 379 8.84 -9.36 0.64
N TYR A 380 9.11 -8.44 -0.28
CA TYR A 380 8.20 -7.35 -0.57
C TYR A 380 6.89 -7.82 -1.21
N TRP A 381 6.90 -8.93 -1.94
CA TRP A 381 5.68 -9.58 -2.44
C TRP A 381 4.92 -10.39 -1.38
N GLY A 382 5.50 -10.58 -0.20
CA GLY A 382 4.86 -11.32 0.89
C GLY A 382 4.90 -12.84 0.73
N VAL A 383 5.75 -13.36 -0.16
CA VAL A 383 6.00 -14.81 -0.31
C VAL A 383 6.87 -15.33 0.83
N VAL A 384 7.82 -14.51 1.25
CA VAL A 384 8.65 -14.79 2.42
C VAL A 384 8.57 -13.65 3.44
N THR A 385 8.93 -13.97 4.66
CA THR A 385 9.03 -13.05 5.79
C THR A 385 10.40 -13.16 6.44
N LEU A 386 10.79 -12.18 7.24
CA LEU A 386 12.07 -12.20 7.94
C LEU A 386 12.02 -13.23 9.07
N LYS A 387 12.86 -14.29 9.00
CA LYS A 387 13.08 -15.24 10.09
C LYS A 387 14.05 -14.65 11.12
N ASN A 388 15.14 -14.06 10.65
CA ASN A 388 16.16 -13.39 11.43
C ASN A 388 16.93 -12.36 10.57
N LYS A 389 18.08 -11.87 11.03
CA LYS A 389 18.92 -10.89 10.32
C LYS A 389 19.52 -11.38 9.01
N TYR A 390 19.51 -12.69 8.74
CA TYR A 390 20.25 -13.30 7.63
C TYR A 390 19.39 -14.21 6.76
N SER A 391 18.19 -14.58 7.22
CA SER A 391 17.33 -15.51 6.50
C SER A 391 15.86 -15.12 6.55
N ALA A 392 15.17 -15.47 5.47
CA ALA A 392 13.74 -15.36 5.28
C ALA A 392 13.11 -16.75 5.12
N THR A 393 11.86 -16.89 5.51
CA THR A 393 11.08 -18.13 5.46
C THR A 393 9.66 -17.84 4.97
N PHE A 394 8.85 -18.85 4.75
CA PHE A 394 7.43 -18.66 4.51
C PHE A 394 6.76 -17.96 5.70
N PRO A 395 5.85 -17.02 5.46
CA PRO A 395 5.13 -16.38 6.56
C PRO A 395 4.20 -17.34 7.30
N ASN A 396 3.52 -18.23 6.56
CA ASN A 396 2.56 -19.18 7.11
C ASN A 396 2.33 -20.37 6.17
N GLU A 397 1.59 -21.36 6.65
CA GLU A 397 1.31 -22.59 5.90
C GLU A 397 0.43 -22.35 4.67
N ILE A 398 -0.44 -21.35 4.67
CA ILE A 398 -1.28 -21.03 3.49
C ILE A 398 -0.40 -20.62 2.31
N ILE A 399 0.46 -19.63 2.51
CA ILE A 399 1.35 -19.14 1.44
C ILE A 399 2.29 -20.26 0.98
N ARG A 400 2.80 -21.06 1.93
CA ARG A 400 3.65 -22.20 1.62
C ARG A 400 2.92 -23.20 0.71
N ASN A 401 1.75 -23.66 1.13
CA ASN A 401 1.00 -24.71 0.44
C ASN A 401 0.53 -24.25 -0.94
N GLU A 402 0.00 -23.02 -1.05
CA GLU A 402 -0.43 -22.44 -2.33
C GLU A 402 0.73 -22.30 -3.31
N LEU A 403 1.90 -21.82 -2.84
CA LEU A 403 3.06 -21.70 -3.71
C LEU A 403 3.57 -23.06 -4.19
N LEU A 404 3.74 -24.03 -3.29
CA LEU A 404 4.19 -25.37 -3.63
C LEU A 404 3.26 -26.05 -4.63
N GLN A 405 1.94 -25.93 -4.41
CA GLN A 405 0.92 -26.47 -5.31
C GLN A 405 0.99 -25.80 -6.69
N SER A 406 1.10 -24.47 -6.74
CA SER A 406 1.14 -23.72 -7.97
C SER A 406 2.36 -24.04 -8.82
N LEU A 407 3.50 -24.33 -8.20
CA LEU A 407 4.78 -24.66 -8.85
C LEU A 407 4.90 -26.16 -9.15
N LYS A 408 3.95 -27.00 -8.71
CA LYS A 408 4.01 -28.47 -8.80
C LYS A 408 5.27 -29.05 -8.15
N ILE A 409 5.75 -28.42 -7.09
CA ILE A 409 6.86 -28.94 -6.29
C ILE A 409 6.29 -30.00 -5.35
N GLN A 410 6.66 -31.27 -5.55
CA GLN A 410 6.41 -32.35 -4.60
C GLN A 410 7.58 -32.39 -3.61
N ILE A 411 7.28 -32.24 -2.34
CA ILE A 411 8.25 -32.44 -1.24
C ILE A 411 8.05 -33.83 -0.66
#